data_d5692379d4d470e395aec0fbaf0fc6dc
#
_entry.id   d5692379d4d470e395aec0fbaf0fc6dc
#
_cell.length_a   1.000
_cell.length_b   1.000
_cell.length_c   1.000
_cell.angle_alpha   90.00
_cell.angle_beta   90.00
_cell.angle_gamma   90.00
#
_symmetry.space_group_name_H-M   'P 1'
#
loop_
_entity.id
_entity.type
_entity.pdbx_description
1 polymer ?
#
loop_
_entity_poly.entity_id
_entity_poly.type
_entity_poly.pdbx_seq_one_letter_code
_entity_poly.pdbx_strand_id
1 'polypeptide(L)'
;WDWILTQSRKDIVSNINDSKFMAICPFDQNEIELGNYYKETIDWKLNRNKIFDFWGIKNLRNIIKDLNSDDIVHVFTLKSGLLFAFANLFRNNKTKNILTITGLGYLFSDNFKAKILKILLGFFIKRLVNKNFDFLMYQNGEDQKTFNNYSKYNGESFIIPTSGITVKE
;
A
#
# COMPACT_ATOMS: atom_id res chain seq x y z
N TRP A 1 7.91 -7.32 -4.84
CA TRP A 1 6.67 -6.51 -4.81
C TRP A 1 5.73 -6.90 -5.94
N ASP A 2 6.22 -7.11 -7.14
CA ASP A 2 5.48 -7.63 -8.27
C ASP A 2 4.84 -9.00 -7.96
N TRP A 3 5.52 -9.87 -7.19
CA TRP A 3 4.97 -11.14 -6.72
C TRP A 3 3.63 -10.99 -5.97
N ILE A 4 3.48 -9.96 -5.12
CA ILE A 4 2.20 -9.70 -4.42
C ILE A 4 1.09 -9.44 -5.44
N LEU A 5 1.38 -8.68 -6.48
CA LEU A 5 0.39 -8.33 -7.50
C LEU A 5 0.07 -9.52 -8.41
N THR A 6 1.06 -10.32 -8.76
CA THR A 6 0.87 -11.47 -9.66
C THR A 6 0.26 -12.67 -8.97
N GLN A 7 0.67 -13.00 -7.76
CA GLN A 7 0.23 -14.23 -7.09
C GLN A 7 -0.97 -14.01 -6.15
N SER A 8 -1.02 -12.90 -5.43
CA SER A 8 -2.05 -12.68 -4.41
C SER A 8 -3.22 -11.81 -4.89
N ARG A 9 -3.10 -11.09 -5.99
CA ARG A 9 -4.10 -10.11 -6.43
C ARG A 9 -4.64 -10.35 -7.84
N LYS A 10 -4.04 -11.29 -8.59
CA LYS A 10 -4.53 -11.65 -9.93
C LYS A 10 -6.00 -12.04 -9.94
N ASP A 11 -6.45 -12.79 -8.93
CA ASP A 11 -7.83 -13.26 -8.85
C ASP A 11 -8.82 -12.10 -8.66
N ILE A 12 -8.44 -11.06 -7.92
CA ILE A 12 -9.26 -9.84 -7.77
C ILE A 12 -9.40 -9.16 -9.13
N VAL A 13 -8.27 -8.94 -9.81
CA VAL A 13 -8.24 -8.27 -11.12
C VAL A 13 -9.02 -9.06 -12.18
N SER A 14 -8.89 -10.39 -12.18
CA SER A 14 -9.56 -11.27 -13.16
C SER A 14 -11.07 -11.38 -12.95
N ASN A 15 -11.57 -11.12 -11.75
CA ASN A 15 -12.99 -11.26 -11.41
C ASN A 15 -13.80 -9.95 -11.48
N ILE A 16 -13.14 -8.80 -11.72
CA ILE A 16 -13.83 -7.50 -11.86
C ILE A 16 -13.77 -7.08 -13.34
N ASN A 17 -14.87 -7.29 -14.05
CA ASN A 17 -14.91 -7.15 -15.52
C ASN A 17 -14.96 -5.71 -16.03
N ASP A 18 -15.49 -4.75 -15.25
CA ASP A 18 -15.79 -3.39 -15.73
C ASP A 18 -14.73 -2.34 -15.35
N SER A 19 -13.62 -2.77 -14.75
CA SER A 19 -12.59 -1.85 -14.28
C SER A 19 -11.28 -1.99 -15.03
N LYS A 20 -10.59 -0.86 -15.21
CA LYS A 20 -9.23 -0.84 -15.75
C LYS A 20 -8.24 -0.88 -14.61
N PHE A 21 -7.43 -1.91 -14.55
CA PHE A 21 -6.42 -2.07 -13.52
C PHE A 21 -5.04 -1.64 -14.03
N MET A 22 -4.38 -0.80 -13.24
CA MET A 22 -2.99 -0.40 -13.41
C MET A 22 -2.17 -0.94 -12.25
N ALA A 23 -1.02 -1.54 -12.52
CA ALA A 23 -0.06 -1.96 -11.49
C ALA A 23 1.09 -0.96 -11.41
N ILE A 24 1.34 -0.43 -10.20
CA ILE A 24 2.47 0.47 -9.92
C ILE A 24 3.34 -0.21 -8.85
N CYS A 25 4.48 -0.74 -9.26
CA CYS A 25 5.41 -1.41 -8.36
C CYS A 25 6.83 -1.36 -8.90
N PRO A 26 7.86 -1.52 -8.04
CA PRO A 26 9.21 -1.73 -8.54
C PRO A 26 9.27 -3.05 -9.30
N PHE A 27 9.73 -3.04 -10.54
CA PHE A 27 9.91 -4.25 -11.32
C PHE A 27 11.13 -5.04 -10.81
N ASP A 28 10.92 -6.33 -10.60
CA ASP A 28 11.97 -7.26 -10.24
C ASP A 28 12.21 -8.28 -11.35
N GLN A 29 11.41 -9.36 -11.34
CA GLN A 29 11.58 -10.48 -12.26
C GLN A 29 10.27 -10.89 -12.97
N ASN A 30 9.14 -10.34 -12.53
CA ASN A 30 7.81 -10.77 -12.99
C ASN A 30 7.07 -9.71 -13.83
N GLU A 31 7.80 -8.79 -14.48
CA GLU A 31 7.20 -7.72 -15.31
C GLU A 31 6.28 -8.29 -16.39
N ILE A 32 6.72 -9.37 -17.06
CA ILE A 32 5.94 -10.02 -18.13
C ILE A 32 4.64 -10.60 -17.56
N GLU A 33 4.71 -11.21 -16.37
CA GLU A 33 3.54 -11.80 -15.73
C GLU A 33 2.51 -10.73 -15.33
N LEU A 34 2.95 -9.54 -14.87
CA LEU A 34 2.08 -8.42 -14.58
C LEU A 34 1.25 -8.00 -15.82
N GLY A 35 1.87 -7.95 -16.99
CA GLY A 35 1.20 -7.57 -18.23
C GLY A 35 0.06 -8.50 -18.64
N ASN A 36 0.01 -9.73 -18.12
CA ASN A 36 -1.09 -10.67 -18.38
C ASN A 36 -2.38 -10.32 -17.61
N TYR A 37 -2.29 -9.59 -16.51
CA TYR A 37 -3.42 -9.30 -15.62
C TYR A 37 -3.78 -7.81 -15.58
N TYR A 38 -2.80 -6.94 -15.74
CA TYR A 38 -2.99 -5.49 -15.64
C TYR A 38 -2.93 -4.85 -17.02
N LYS A 39 -3.87 -3.95 -17.29
CA LYS A 39 -3.91 -3.23 -18.56
C LYS A 39 -2.69 -2.32 -18.76
N GLU A 40 -2.15 -1.80 -17.67
CA GLU A 40 -0.99 -0.93 -17.65
C GLU A 40 -0.10 -1.29 -16.45
N THR A 41 1.19 -1.34 -16.68
CA THR A 41 2.18 -1.59 -15.64
C THR A 41 3.23 -0.47 -15.63
N ILE A 42 3.47 0.11 -14.46
CA ILE A 42 4.40 1.23 -14.30
C ILE A 42 5.47 0.85 -13.29
N ASP A 43 6.73 0.95 -13.71
CA ASP A 43 7.86 0.72 -12.83
C ASP A 43 8.05 1.90 -11.86
N TRP A 44 7.75 1.64 -10.59
CA TRP A 44 8.03 2.57 -9.52
C TRP A 44 9.50 2.50 -9.12
N LYS A 45 10.28 3.49 -9.49
CA LYS A 45 11.71 3.61 -9.20
C LYS A 45 11.95 3.83 -7.69
N LEU A 46 11.80 2.77 -6.90
CA LEU A 46 11.92 2.76 -5.45
C LEU A 46 13.18 2.04 -4.99
N ASN A 47 14.01 2.69 -4.16
CA ASN A 47 15.08 2.03 -3.45
C ASN A 47 14.54 1.33 -2.18
N ARG A 48 14.44 0.00 -2.23
CA ARG A 48 13.85 -0.80 -1.16
C ARG A 48 14.65 -0.83 0.13
N ASN A 49 15.96 -0.62 0.03
CA ASN A 49 16.87 -0.67 1.19
C ASN A 49 16.81 0.60 2.04
N LYS A 50 16.26 1.69 1.49
CA LYS A 50 16.07 2.92 2.25
C LYS A 50 14.76 2.89 3.02
N ILE A 51 14.77 3.31 4.29
CA ILE A 51 13.54 3.51 5.08
C ILE A 51 12.69 4.60 4.44
N PHE A 52 13.33 5.68 4.00
CA PHE A 52 12.71 6.80 3.32
C PHE A 52 13.46 7.07 2.00
N ASP A 53 12.76 7.00 0.88
CA ASP A 53 13.31 7.25 -0.44
C ASP A 53 12.65 8.46 -1.10
N PHE A 54 13.30 9.60 -1.00
CA PHE A 54 12.82 10.87 -1.56
C PHE A 54 12.61 10.81 -3.08
N TRP A 55 13.52 10.14 -3.80
CA TRP A 55 13.41 10.00 -5.25
C TRP A 55 12.25 9.08 -5.65
N GLY A 56 12.07 8.00 -4.91
CA GLY A 56 10.92 7.12 -5.07
C GLY A 56 9.59 7.83 -4.82
N ILE A 57 9.53 8.72 -3.81
CA ILE A 57 8.35 9.55 -3.53
C ILE A 57 8.08 10.53 -4.69
N LYS A 58 9.13 11.21 -5.19
CA LYS A 58 8.99 12.13 -6.33
C LYS A 58 8.54 11.41 -7.60
N ASN A 59 9.10 10.23 -7.87
CA ASN A 59 8.68 9.39 -8.99
C ASN A 59 7.21 8.97 -8.86
N LEU A 60 6.81 8.44 -7.69
CA LEU A 60 5.41 8.06 -7.43
C LEU A 60 4.46 9.25 -7.59
N ARG A 61 4.83 10.43 -7.10
CA ARG A 61 4.02 11.63 -7.26
C ARG A 61 3.77 11.97 -8.73
N ASN A 62 4.78 11.82 -9.59
CA ASN A 62 4.63 12.05 -11.03
C ASN A 62 3.69 11.01 -11.68
N ILE A 63 3.76 9.76 -11.21
CA ILE A 63 2.89 8.67 -11.71
C ILE A 63 1.42 8.95 -11.34
N ILE A 64 1.16 9.32 -10.08
CA ILE A 64 -0.21 9.47 -9.58
C ILE A 64 -0.83 10.85 -9.84
N LYS A 65 -0.11 11.79 -10.45
CA LYS A 65 -0.57 13.19 -10.62
C LYS A 65 -1.88 13.33 -11.42
N ASP A 66 -2.08 12.43 -12.40
CA ASP A 66 -3.20 12.47 -13.34
C ASP A 66 -4.42 11.64 -12.84
N LEU A 67 -4.31 10.95 -11.71
CA LEU A 67 -5.43 10.26 -11.08
C LEU A 67 -6.48 11.27 -10.56
N ASN A 68 -7.75 10.90 -10.58
CA ASN A 68 -8.87 11.77 -10.23
C ASN A 68 -9.81 11.13 -9.18
N SER A 69 -10.95 11.76 -8.91
CA SER A 69 -11.91 11.30 -7.89
C SER A 69 -12.59 9.97 -8.19
N ASP A 70 -12.61 9.56 -9.45
CA ASP A 70 -13.25 8.32 -9.89
C ASP A 70 -12.30 7.11 -9.78
N ASP A 71 -11.01 7.39 -9.55
CA ASP A 71 -10.00 6.38 -9.40
C ASP A 71 -9.91 5.87 -7.96
N ILE A 72 -9.66 4.55 -7.83
CA ILE A 72 -9.40 3.89 -6.56
C ILE A 72 -7.92 3.49 -6.52
N VAL A 73 -7.22 3.93 -5.49
CA VAL A 73 -5.82 3.55 -5.24
C VAL A 73 -5.76 2.55 -4.11
N HIS A 74 -5.35 1.33 -4.41
CA HIS A 74 -5.15 0.28 -3.41
C HIS A 74 -3.66 0.06 -3.17
N VAL A 75 -3.20 0.44 -1.99
CA VAL A 75 -1.80 0.36 -1.58
C VAL A 75 -1.57 -0.83 -0.66
N PHE A 76 -0.50 -1.59 -0.91
CA PHE A 76 -0.14 -2.75 -0.12
C PHE A 76 1.13 -2.49 0.68
N THR A 77 1.15 -2.92 1.92
CA THR A 77 2.20 -2.78 2.94
C THR A 77 2.28 -1.39 3.57
N LEU A 78 2.63 -1.36 4.84
CA LEU A 78 2.75 -0.10 5.60
C LEU A 78 3.81 0.85 5.00
N LYS A 79 4.94 0.31 4.54
CA LYS A 79 6.01 1.13 3.93
C LYS A 79 5.52 1.84 2.66
N SER A 80 4.90 1.11 1.75
CA SER A 80 4.34 1.70 0.52
C SER A 80 3.24 2.71 0.83
N GLY A 81 2.41 2.42 1.84
CA GLY A 81 1.38 3.33 2.31
C GLY A 81 1.93 4.67 2.79
N LEU A 82 3.00 4.65 3.57
CA LEU A 82 3.64 5.89 4.02
C LEU A 82 4.27 6.67 2.85
N LEU A 83 4.96 5.99 1.94
CA LEU A 83 5.55 6.65 0.75
C LEU A 83 4.46 7.23 -0.17
N PHE A 84 3.35 6.51 -0.37
CA PHE A 84 2.19 7.01 -1.09
C PHE A 84 1.60 8.23 -0.40
N ALA A 85 1.40 8.19 0.91
CA ALA A 85 0.85 9.29 1.67
C ALA A 85 1.72 10.56 1.57
N PHE A 86 3.05 10.42 1.56
CA PHE A 86 3.97 11.53 1.29
C PHE A 86 3.85 12.04 -0.16
N ALA A 87 3.77 11.16 -1.15
CA ALA A 87 3.59 11.56 -2.55
C ALA A 87 2.27 12.30 -2.78
N ASN A 88 1.23 11.91 -2.03
CA ASN A 88 -0.12 12.44 -2.14
C ASN A 88 -0.38 13.74 -1.33
N LEU A 89 0.57 14.17 -0.46
CA LEU A 89 0.37 15.30 0.48
C LEU A 89 -0.11 16.60 -0.17
N PHE A 90 0.34 16.89 -1.37
CA PHE A 90 0.09 18.15 -2.08
C PHE A 90 -0.76 17.96 -3.34
N ARG A 91 -1.46 16.82 -3.46
CA ARG A 91 -2.45 16.62 -4.53
C ARG A 91 -3.77 17.28 -4.15
N ASN A 92 -4.35 17.96 -5.10
CA ASN A 92 -5.68 18.58 -4.96
C ASN A 92 -6.80 17.60 -5.31
N ASN A 93 -6.56 16.65 -6.21
CA ASN A 93 -7.54 15.65 -6.61
C ASN A 93 -7.56 14.51 -5.58
N LYS A 94 -8.75 14.20 -5.09
CA LYS A 94 -8.96 13.14 -4.09
C LYS A 94 -9.38 11.86 -4.80
N THR A 95 -8.51 10.88 -4.77
CA THR A 95 -8.84 9.48 -5.09
C THR A 95 -9.45 8.80 -3.85
N LYS A 96 -10.16 7.70 -4.04
CA LYS A 96 -10.51 6.77 -2.95
C LYS A 96 -9.29 5.89 -2.67
N ASN A 97 -8.78 5.95 -1.44
CA ASN A 97 -7.52 5.28 -1.10
C ASN A 97 -7.70 4.19 -0.06
N ILE A 98 -7.24 3.01 -0.38
CA ILE A 98 -7.27 1.83 0.48
C ILE A 98 -5.82 1.45 0.83
N LEU A 99 -5.54 1.19 2.11
CA LEU A 99 -4.26 0.63 2.54
C LEU A 99 -4.47 -0.76 3.13
N THR A 100 -3.88 -1.77 2.50
CA THR A 100 -3.78 -3.11 3.08
C THR A 100 -2.47 -3.27 3.85
N ILE A 101 -2.58 -3.50 5.15
CA ILE A 101 -1.46 -3.81 6.03
C ILE A 101 -1.35 -5.33 6.12
N THR A 102 -0.36 -5.88 5.40
CA THR A 102 -0.09 -7.33 5.34
C THR A 102 0.76 -7.84 6.51
N GLY A 103 1.05 -6.97 7.46
CA GLY A 103 1.84 -7.19 8.65
C GLY A 103 2.46 -5.88 9.10
N LEU A 104 2.69 -5.74 10.40
CA LEU A 104 3.19 -4.48 10.96
C LEU A 104 4.72 -4.31 10.77
N GLY A 105 5.41 -5.38 10.37
CA GLY A 105 6.81 -5.37 9.98
C GLY A 105 7.76 -4.88 11.06
N TYR A 106 8.93 -4.42 10.63
CA TYR A 106 10.02 -4.01 11.52
C TYR A 106 9.63 -2.91 12.52
N LEU A 107 8.78 -1.97 12.14
CA LEU A 107 8.39 -0.84 12.99
C LEU A 107 7.72 -1.29 14.31
N PHE A 108 7.08 -2.44 14.30
CA PHE A 108 6.37 -3.00 15.46
C PHE A 108 7.12 -4.18 16.10
N SER A 109 8.34 -4.47 15.67
CA SER A 109 9.18 -5.49 16.29
C SER A 109 9.68 -5.04 17.67
N ASP A 110 10.15 -6.00 18.48
CA ASP A 110 10.73 -5.73 19.81
C ASP A 110 12.12 -5.09 19.79
N ASN A 111 12.67 -4.86 18.59
CA ASN A 111 13.97 -4.24 18.44
C ASN A 111 13.98 -2.80 19.00
N PHE A 112 15.03 -2.48 19.78
CA PHE A 112 15.17 -1.16 20.42
C PHE A 112 15.15 0.00 19.42
N LYS A 113 15.82 -0.16 18.25
CA LYS A 113 15.83 0.86 17.20
C LYS A 113 14.43 1.05 16.59
N ALA A 114 13.66 -0.04 16.45
CA ALA A 114 12.29 0.02 15.98
C ALA A 114 11.38 0.77 16.94
N LYS A 115 11.56 0.56 18.26
CA LYS A 115 10.81 1.27 19.30
C LYS A 115 11.05 2.78 19.26
N ILE A 116 12.31 3.20 19.11
CA ILE A 116 12.64 4.63 18.95
C ILE A 116 12.02 5.19 17.67
N LEU A 117 12.21 4.50 16.55
CA LEU A 117 11.65 4.92 15.25
C LEU A 117 10.12 5.03 15.29
N LYS A 118 9.46 4.09 15.95
CA LYS A 118 8.00 4.10 16.15
C LYS A 118 7.54 5.34 16.91
N ILE A 119 8.25 5.75 17.96
CA ILE A 119 7.93 6.96 18.73
C ILE A 119 8.11 8.21 17.84
N LEU A 120 9.26 8.32 17.16
CA LEU A 120 9.58 9.46 16.31
C LEU A 120 8.60 9.62 15.14
N LEU A 121 8.24 8.51 14.51
CA LEU A 121 7.31 8.52 13.36
C LEU A 121 5.83 8.55 13.76
N GLY A 122 5.50 8.36 15.04
CA GLY A 122 4.12 8.20 15.48
C GLY A 122 3.21 9.37 15.12
N PHE A 123 3.69 10.59 15.28
CA PHE A 123 2.94 11.79 14.89
C PHE A 123 2.68 11.84 13.38
N PHE A 124 3.71 11.56 12.59
CA PHE A 124 3.60 11.55 11.12
C PHE A 124 2.68 10.44 10.64
N ILE A 125 2.81 9.22 11.18
CA ILE A 125 1.96 8.08 10.81
C ILE A 125 0.50 8.39 11.10
N LYS A 126 0.18 8.90 12.30
CA LYS A 126 -1.18 9.32 12.64
C LYS A 126 -1.76 10.29 11.61
N ARG A 127 -1.02 11.37 11.34
CA ARG A 127 -1.50 12.42 10.45
C ARG A 127 -1.60 11.93 8.99
N LEU A 128 -0.58 11.21 8.52
CA LEU A 128 -0.52 10.75 7.14
C LEU A 128 -1.58 9.70 6.83
N VAL A 129 -1.76 8.73 7.72
CA VAL A 129 -2.73 7.64 7.52
C VAL A 129 -4.14 8.20 7.55
N ASN A 130 -4.50 8.99 8.57
CA ASN A 130 -5.85 9.56 8.69
C ASN A 130 -6.20 10.57 7.57
N LYS A 131 -5.19 11.24 6.99
CA LYS A 131 -5.41 12.21 5.91
C LYS A 131 -5.56 11.56 4.54
N ASN A 132 -4.88 10.43 4.32
CA ASN A 132 -4.67 9.90 2.97
C ASN A 132 -5.43 8.61 2.68
N PHE A 133 -5.95 7.90 3.68
CA PHE A 133 -6.64 6.64 3.45
C PHE A 133 -8.08 6.71 3.96
N ASP A 134 -9.01 6.31 3.09
CA ASP A 134 -10.42 6.21 3.40
C ASP A 134 -10.71 4.88 4.12
N PHE A 135 -9.96 3.82 3.77
CA PHE A 135 -10.13 2.48 4.33
C PHE A 135 -8.78 1.84 4.68
N LEU A 136 -8.75 1.10 5.81
CA LEU A 136 -7.65 0.21 6.15
C LEU A 136 -8.12 -1.24 6.08
N MET A 137 -7.28 -2.11 5.51
CA MET A 137 -7.50 -3.55 5.48
C MET A 137 -6.38 -4.28 6.18
N TYR A 138 -6.72 -5.33 6.92
CA TYR A 138 -5.80 -6.15 7.70
C TYR A 138 -6.00 -7.62 7.39
N GLN A 139 -4.96 -8.43 7.59
CA GLN A 139 -5.05 -9.88 7.46
C GLN A 139 -5.48 -10.58 8.76
N ASN A 140 -5.33 -9.91 9.91
CA ASN A 140 -5.71 -10.42 11.21
C ASN A 140 -6.13 -9.29 12.17
N GLY A 141 -6.88 -9.69 13.22
CA GLY A 141 -7.42 -8.74 14.20
C GLY A 141 -6.40 -8.15 15.17
N GLU A 142 -5.27 -8.83 15.39
CA GLU A 142 -4.21 -8.35 16.27
C GLU A 142 -3.49 -7.15 15.65
N ASP A 143 -3.12 -7.25 14.38
CA ASP A 143 -2.55 -6.14 13.62
C ASP A 143 -3.50 -4.96 13.52
N GLN A 144 -4.80 -5.23 13.27
CA GLN A 144 -5.83 -4.19 13.25
C GLN A 144 -5.88 -3.44 14.57
N LYS A 145 -6.03 -4.15 15.69
CA LYS A 145 -6.10 -3.55 17.03
C LYS A 145 -4.85 -2.75 17.34
N THR A 146 -3.69 -3.34 17.08
CA THR A 146 -2.39 -2.72 17.37
C THR A 146 -2.16 -1.45 16.56
N PHE A 147 -2.40 -1.51 15.25
CA PHE A 147 -2.16 -0.36 14.40
C PHE A 147 -3.21 0.73 14.54
N ASN A 148 -4.50 0.41 14.66
CA ASN A 148 -5.55 1.39 14.87
C ASN A 148 -5.34 2.15 16.19
N ASN A 149 -4.94 1.46 17.27
CA ASN A 149 -4.60 2.10 18.53
C ASN A 149 -3.38 3.02 18.42
N TYR A 150 -2.39 2.62 17.64
CA TYR A 150 -1.17 3.40 17.44
C TYR A 150 -1.42 4.62 16.54
N SER A 151 -2.06 4.43 15.39
CA SER A 151 -2.32 5.48 14.41
C SER A 151 -3.49 6.38 14.79
N LYS A 152 -4.29 5.97 15.80
CA LYS A 152 -5.58 6.63 16.12
C LYS A 152 -6.43 6.82 14.86
N TYR A 153 -6.46 5.77 14.03
CA TYR A 153 -7.23 5.81 12.81
C TYR A 153 -8.71 5.95 13.11
N ASN A 154 -9.36 6.90 12.44
CA ASN A 154 -10.76 7.27 12.65
C ASN A 154 -11.67 6.91 11.46
N GLY A 155 -11.11 6.31 10.41
CA GLY A 155 -11.87 5.78 9.28
C GLY A 155 -12.32 4.33 9.50
N GLU A 156 -12.90 3.74 8.47
CA GLU A 156 -13.35 2.36 8.50
C GLU A 156 -12.19 1.39 8.29
N SER A 157 -12.21 0.26 9.02
CA SER A 157 -11.20 -0.77 8.89
C SER A 157 -11.79 -2.18 8.85
N PHE A 158 -11.24 -3.03 7.98
CA PHE A 158 -11.76 -4.37 7.71
C PHE A 158 -10.68 -5.42 7.92
N ILE A 159 -11.10 -6.64 8.30
CA ILE A 159 -10.23 -7.81 8.33
C ILE A 159 -10.59 -8.68 7.12
N ILE A 160 -9.59 -8.95 6.29
CA ILE A 160 -9.69 -9.92 5.19
C ILE A 160 -8.70 -11.05 5.50
N PRO A 161 -9.17 -12.19 6.05
CA PRO A 161 -8.31 -13.23 6.63
C PRO A 161 -7.57 -13.90 5.53
N THR A 162 -6.88 -13.79 4.78
CA THR A 162 -6.05 -14.42 3.75
C THR A 162 -6.11 -13.73 2.39
N SER A 163 -5.00 -13.79 1.74
CA SER A 163 -4.89 -13.37 0.33
C SER A 163 -5.35 -14.45 -0.65
N GLY A 164 -6.04 -15.49 -0.19
CA GLY A 164 -6.56 -16.56 -1.02
C GLY A 164 -5.53 -17.13 -2.02
N ILE A 165 -4.86 -18.21 -1.68
CA ILE A 165 -4.11 -18.99 -2.67
C ILE A 165 -5.03 -20.13 -3.06
N THR A 166 -5.42 -20.19 -4.32
CA THR A 166 -6.09 -21.39 -4.85
C THR A 166 -5.05 -22.50 -4.92
N VAL A 167 -5.12 -23.44 -3.98
CA VAL A 167 -4.34 -24.67 -4.08
C VAL A 167 -4.97 -25.48 -5.20
N LYS A 168 -4.29 -25.65 -6.31
CA LYS A 168 -4.67 -26.65 -7.30
C LYS A 168 -4.40 -28.02 -6.67
N GLU A 169 -5.44 -28.80 -6.43
CA GLU A 169 -5.36 -30.22 -6.17
C GLU A 169 -4.76 -30.98 -7.36
#